data_9ad012a25a180be1d7b3c424f0b4e914
#
_entry.id   9ad012a25a180be1d7b3c424f0b4e914
#
_cell.length_a   1.000
_cell.length_b   1.000
_cell.length_c   1.000
_cell.angle_alpha   90.00
_cell.angle_beta   90.00
_cell.angle_gamma   90.00
#
_symmetry.space_group_name_H-M   'P 1'
#
loop_
_entity.id
_entity.type
_entity.pdbx_description
1 polymer ?
#
loop_
_entity_poly.entity_id
_entity_poly.type
_entity_poly.pdbx_seq_one_letter_code
_entity_poly.pdbx_strand_id
1 'polypeptide(L)'
;MAIKRIISTEFWTDRKVVNTFSPEDKLFMFHLLTNPRSTQIGIYPFIERIVAFEIGYSIEAVLTLLERFENVHKIIRYSKKTGEVAVKNYLRHSIIKGG
;
A
#
# COMPACT_ATOMS: atom_id res chain seq x y z
N MET A 1 6.93 -17.81 -10.97
CA MET A 1 6.21 -18.30 -9.80
C MET A 1 5.66 -17.14 -9.00
N ALA A 2 4.42 -17.22 -8.59
CA ALA A 2 3.79 -16.13 -7.86
C ALA A 2 4.19 -16.14 -6.39
N ILE A 3 4.44 -14.96 -5.85
CA ILE A 3 4.69 -14.78 -4.43
C ILE A 3 3.36 -14.49 -3.77
N LYS A 4 3.09 -15.16 -2.66
CA LYS A 4 1.84 -14.97 -1.94
C LYS A 4 2.07 -14.12 -0.71
N ARG A 5 1.05 -13.29 -0.37
CA ARG A 5 1.08 -12.45 0.82
C ARG A 5 -0.11 -12.82 1.71
N ILE A 6 0.11 -12.76 2.99
CA ILE A 6 -0.94 -13.02 3.97
C ILE A 6 -1.37 -11.67 4.56
N ILE A 7 -2.66 -11.39 4.50
CA ILE A 7 -3.21 -10.14 5.02
C ILE A 7 -4.17 -10.48 6.13
N SER A 8 -4.01 -9.79 7.27
CA SER A 8 -4.88 -9.99 8.42
C SER A 8 -6.29 -9.53 8.12
N THR A 9 -7.27 -10.33 8.52
CA THR A 9 -8.67 -9.92 8.40
C THR A 9 -8.98 -8.71 9.26
N GLU A 10 -8.13 -8.40 10.23
CA GLU A 10 -8.29 -7.22 11.06
C GLU A 10 -8.19 -5.92 10.28
N PHE A 11 -7.71 -5.99 9.04
CA PHE A 11 -7.71 -4.82 8.17
C PHE A 11 -9.10 -4.19 8.10
N TRP A 12 -10.13 -5.01 7.99
CA TRP A 12 -11.50 -4.52 7.81
C TRP A 12 -12.07 -3.87 9.05
N THR A 13 -11.53 -4.20 10.22
CA THR A 13 -12.00 -3.64 11.49
C THR A 13 -11.02 -2.64 12.08
N ASP A 14 -9.90 -2.41 11.42
CA ASP A 14 -8.93 -1.42 11.87
C ASP A 14 -9.60 -0.06 11.95
N ARG A 15 -9.46 0.61 13.09
CA ARG A 15 -10.15 1.86 13.34
C ARG A 15 -9.84 2.91 12.28
N LYS A 16 -8.59 3.01 11.87
CA LYS A 16 -8.21 3.99 10.86
C LYS A 16 -8.87 3.68 9.52
N VAL A 17 -8.89 2.41 9.14
CA VAL A 17 -9.51 2.00 7.88
C VAL A 17 -11.01 2.27 7.92
N VAL A 18 -11.67 1.88 9.01
CA VAL A 18 -13.11 2.07 9.13
C VAL A 18 -13.49 3.54 9.10
N ASN A 19 -12.71 4.39 9.78
CA ASN A 19 -13.10 5.79 9.97
C ASN A 19 -12.60 6.73 8.90
N THR A 20 -11.50 6.41 8.21
CA THR A 20 -10.87 7.39 7.34
C THR A 20 -10.62 6.93 5.91
N PHE A 21 -10.71 5.63 5.61
CA PHE A 21 -10.40 5.14 4.27
C PHE A 21 -11.63 5.20 3.37
N SER A 22 -11.45 5.80 2.19
CA SER A 22 -12.42 5.67 1.11
C SER A 22 -12.25 4.31 0.42
N PRO A 23 -13.18 3.92 -0.47
CA PRO A 23 -12.98 2.70 -1.24
C PRO A 23 -11.67 2.72 -2.04
N GLU A 24 -11.30 3.87 -2.60
CA GLU A 24 -10.04 3.99 -3.32
C GLU A 24 -8.85 3.78 -2.38
N ASP A 25 -8.96 4.29 -1.16
CA ASP A 25 -7.90 4.10 -0.17
C ASP A 25 -7.72 2.63 0.16
N LYS A 26 -8.84 1.90 0.29
CA LYS A 26 -8.76 0.46 0.57
C LYS A 26 -8.09 -0.29 -0.57
N LEU A 27 -8.46 0.03 -1.79
CA LEU A 27 -7.85 -0.59 -2.95
C LEU A 27 -6.35 -0.29 -3.01
N PHE A 28 -6.00 0.97 -2.79
CA PHE A 28 -4.60 1.37 -2.82
C PHE A 28 -3.80 0.65 -1.74
N MET A 29 -4.37 0.52 -0.53
CA MET A 29 -3.70 -0.17 0.55
C MET A 29 -3.46 -1.64 0.20
N PHE A 30 -4.47 -2.32 -0.33
CA PHE A 30 -4.30 -3.70 -0.76
C PHE A 30 -3.22 -3.82 -1.82
N HIS A 31 -3.17 -2.87 -2.75
CA HIS A 31 -2.13 -2.88 -3.76
C HIS A 31 -0.75 -2.73 -3.15
N LEU A 32 -0.61 -1.81 -2.19
CA LEU A 32 0.67 -1.62 -1.52
C LEU A 32 1.17 -2.89 -0.85
N LEU A 33 0.26 -3.68 -0.31
CA LEU A 33 0.61 -4.89 0.43
C LEU A 33 0.83 -6.10 -0.47
N THR A 34 0.23 -6.12 -1.66
CA THR A 34 0.14 -7.37 -2.44
C THR A 34 0.70 -7.29 -3.85
N ASN A 35 1.13 -6.11 -4.33
CA ASN A 35 1.61 -6.02 -5.70
C ASN A 35 2.89 -6.84 -5.90
N PRO A 36 3.20 -7.23 -7.15
CA PRO A 36 4.33 -8.15 -7.38
C PRO A 36 5.69 -7.64 -6.94
N ARG A 37 5.82 -6.32 -6.78
CA ARG A 37 7.09 -5.72 -6.38
C ARG A 37 7.23 -5.59 -4.86
N SER A 38 6.15 -5.88 -4.11
CA SER A 38 6.18 -5.74 -2.65
C SER A 38 7.18 -6.72 -2.03
N THR A 39 7.74 -6.31 -0.90
CA THR A 39 8.69 -7.11 -0.15
C THR A 39 8.15 -7.36 1.25
N GLN A 40 8.77 -8.29 1.95
CA GLN A 40 8.33 -8.61 3.31
C GLN A 40 8.58 -7.47 4.29
N ILE A 41 9.53 -6.59 3.98
CA ILE A 41 9.81 -5.46 4.87
C ILE A 41 9.05 -4.20 4.45
N GLY A 42 8.33 -4.24 3.34
CA GLY A 42 7.49 -3.12 2.93
C GLY A 42 8.21 -1.99 2.22
N ILE A 43 9.44 -2.21 1.76
CA ILE A 43 10.21 -1.21 1.02
C ILE A 43 10.45 -1.74 -0.39
N TYR A 44 10.02 -0.99 -1.41
CA TYR A 44 10.17 -1.46 -2.79
C TYR A 44 9.99 -0.31 -3.77
N PRO A 45 10.39 -0.48 -5.03
CA PRO A 45 10.22 0.57 -6.04
C PRO A 45 8.76 0.87 -6.32
N PHE A 46 8.41 2.15 -6.42
CA PHE A 46 7.06 2.58 -6.72
C PHE A 46 7.07 3.28 -8.08
N ILE A 47 6.40 2.69 -9.06
CA ILE A 47 6.38 3.21 -10.43
C ILE A 47 4.94 3.56 -10.76
N GLU A 48 4.64 4.86 -10.81
CA GLU A 48 3.26 5.37 -10.91
C GLU A 48 2.50 4.79 -12.09
N ARG A 49 3.16 4.67 -13.24
CA ARG A 49 2.49 4.16 -14.43
C ARG A 49 2.04 2.73 -14.27
N ILE A 50 2.87 1.93 -13.63
CA ILE A 50 2.54 0.52 -13.44
C ILE A 50 1.45 0.38 -12.40
N VAL A 51 1.54 1.15 -11.32
CA VAL A 51 0.51 1.12 -10.27
C VAL A 51 -0.83 1.56 -10.86
N ALA A 52 -0.83 2.63 -11.66
CA ALA A 52 -2.05 3.11 -12.29
C ALA A 52 -2.68 2.04 -13.16
N PHE A 53 -1.88 1.34 -13.93
CA PHE A 53 -2.38 0.25 -14.76
C PHE A 53 -2.97 -0.87 -13.91
N GLU A 54 -2.27 -1.23 -12.84
CA GLU A 54 -2.69 -2.38 -12.03
C GLU A 54 -3.99 -2.12 -11.26
N ILE A 55 -4.18 -0.90 -10.76
CA ILE A 55 -5.41 -0.61 -10.01
C ILE A 55 -6.50 0.00 -10.88
N GLY A 56 -6.19 0.35 -12.12
CA GLY A 56 -7.20 0.85 -13.04
C GLY A 56 -7.53 2.32 -12.88
N TYR A 57 -6.60 3.11 -12.36
CA TYR A 57 -6.79 4.55 -12.16
C TYR A 57 -5.81 5.33 -13.04
N SER A 58 -6.05 6.63 -13.17
CA SER A 58 -5.13 7.50 -13.88
C SER A 58 -3.87 7.73 -13.04
N ILE A 59 -2.81 8.18 -13.70
CA ILE A 59 -1.57 8.51 -13.00
C ILE A 59 -1.82 9.63 -11.99
N GLU A 60 -2.64 10.62 -12.36
CA GLU A 60 -2.97 11.71 -11.45
C GLU A 60 -3.67 11.20 -10.20
N ALA A 61 -4.59 10.25 -10.37
CA ALA A 61 -5.28 9.67 -9.23
C ALA A 61 -4.31 8.91 -8.33
N VAL A 62 -3.35 8.19 -8.92
CA VAL A 62 -2.35 7.47 -8.15
C VAL A 62 -1.48 8.44 -7.36
N LEU A 63 -1.08 9.54 -7.98
CA LEU A 63 -0.26 10.54 -7.28
C LEU A 63 -1.03 11.18 -6.13
N THR A 64 -2.33 11.41 -6.31
CA THR A 64 -3.18 11.93 -5.24
C THR A 64 -3.27 10.93 -4.09
N LEU A 65 -3.44 9.65 -4.40
CA LEU A 65 -3.48 8.61 -3.36
C LEU A 65 -2.14 8.50 -2.65
N LEU A 66 -1.04 8.59 -3.38
CA LEU A 66 0.29 8.53 -2.80
C LEU A 66 0.48 9.65 -1.78
N GLU A 67 0.10 10.87 -2.18
CA GLU A 67 0.21 12.01 -1.28
C GLU A 67 -0.69 11.86 -0.06
N ARG A 68 -1.91 11.39 -0.26
CA ARG A 68 -2.84 11.20 0.84
C ARG A 68 -2.29 10.18 1.83
N PHE A 69 -1.74 9.08 1.34
CA PHE A 69 -1.21 8.05 2.21
C PHE A 69 0.04 8.50 2.95
N GLU A 70 0.80 9.38 2.35
CA GLU A 70 2.00 9.90 3.00
C GLU A 70 1.68 10.99 4.01
N ASN A 71 0.80 11.93 3.66
CA ASN A 71 0.63 13.15 4.44
C ASN A 71 -0.63 13.15 5.30
N VAL A 72 -1.67 12.44 4.90
CA VAL A 72 -2.93 12.42 5.66
C VAL A 72 -3.00 11.16 6.51
N HIS A 73 -2.90 10.00 5.87
CA HIS A 73 -2.96 8.73 6.60
C HIS A 73 -1.64 8.39 7.28
N LYS A 74 -0.53 8.90 6.74
CA LYS A 74 0.81 8.72 7.32
C LYS A 74 1.18 7.24 7.43
N ILE A 75 0.82 6.50 6.39
CA ILE A 75 1.07 5.05 6.34
C ILE A 75 2.32 4.73 5.54
N ILE A 76 2.67 5.59 4.58
CA ILE A 76 3.82 5.36 3.73
C ILE A 76 4.77 6.53 3.78
N ARG A 77 5.98 6.28 3.30
CA ARG A 77 6.95 7.32 3.04
C ARG A 77 7.51 7.06 1.64
N TYR A 78 7.48 8.09 0.81
CA TYR A 78 7.95 7.98 -0.56
C TYR A 78 9.24 8.78 -0.74
N SER A 79 10.25 8.17 -1.34
CA SER A 79 11.52 8.84 -1.62
C SER A 79 11.60 9.18 -3.09
N LYS A 80 11.55 10.47 -3.41
CA LYS A 80 11.74 10.91 -4.80
C LYS A 80 13.14 10.60 -5.29
N LYS A 81 14.09 10.56 -4.38
CA LYS A 81 15.48 10.35 -4.74
C LYS A 81 15.72 8.94 -5.25
N THR A 82 15.12 7.96 -4.59
CA THR A 82 15.32 6.55 -4.96
C THR A 82 14.13 5.96 -5.72
N GLY A 83 12.99 6.63 -5.71
CA GLY A 83 11.78 6.10 -6.33
C GLY A 83 11.17 4.96 -5.56
N GLU A 84 11.48 4.85 -4.29
CA GLU A 84 10.97 3.75 -3.47
C GLU A 84 9.93 4.23 -2.48
N VAL A 85 9.02 3.32 -2.13
CA VAL A 85 8.02 3.55 -1.10
C VAL A 85 8.33 2.63 0.07
N ALA A 86 8.11 3.13 1.29
CA ALA A 86 8.21 2.34 2.50
C ALA A 86 6.86 2.35 3.18
N VAL A 87 6.28 1.18 3.39
CA VAL A 87 4.96 1.05 4.02
C VAL A 87 5.17 0.88 5.52
N LYS A 88 4.70 1.86 6.28
CA LYS A 88 4.85 1.83 7.73
C LYS A 88 3.93 0.78 8.33
N ASN A 89 4.40 0.14 9.39
CA ASN A 89 3.63 -0.89 10.09
C ASN A 89 3.14 -1.96 9.12
N TYR A 90 3.99 -2.32 8.18
CA TYR A 90 3.65 -3.28 7.14
C TYR A 90 3.09 -4.56 7.75
N LEU A 91 3.74 -5.07 8.79
CA LEU A 91 3.36 -6.34 9.40
C LEU A 91 2.06 -6.26 10.19
N ARG A 92 1.56 -5.05 10.42
CA ARG A 92 0.29 -4.88 11.13
C ARG A 92 -0.87 -5.48 10.35
N HIS A 93 -0.85 -5.32 9.02
CA HIS A 93 -1.92 -5.83 8.16
C HIS A 93 -1.48 -7.04 7.37
N SER A 94 -0.19 -7.24 7.23
CA SER A 94 0.35 -8.37 6.50
C SER A 94 0.99 -9.30 7.50
N ILE A 95 0.22 -10.25 7.96
CA ILE A 95 0.65 -11.14 9.02
C ILE A 95 1.44 -12.28 8.47
N ILE A 96 2.65 -12.38 8.93
CA ILE A 96 3.48 -13.50 8.55
C ILE A 96 3.99 -14.21 9.78
N LYS A 97 3.91 -13.52 10.90
CA LYS A 97 4.45 -14.03 12.14
C LYS A 97 3.85 -15.38 12.47
N GLY A 98 4.70 -16.24 12.93
CA GLY A 98 4.26 -17.55 13.41
C GLY A 98 3.51 -18.32 12.37
N GLY A 99 3.40 -17.76 11.26
CA GLY A 99 2.61 -18.50 10.27
C GLY A 99 2.64 -17.70 9.11
#